data_2a72775f11613c66d1d9d43ef9ababe9
#
_entry.id   2a72775f11613c66d1d9d43ef9ababe9
#
_cell.length_a   1.000
_cell.length_b   1.000
_cell.length_c   1.000
_cell.angle_alpha   90.00
_cell.angle_beta   90.00
_cell.angle_gamma   90.00
#
_symmetry.space_group_name_H-M   'P 1'
#
loop_
_entity.id
_entity.type
_entity.pdbx_description
1 polymer ?
#
loop_
_entity_poly.entity_id
_entity_poly.type
_entity_poly.pdbx_seq_one_letter_code
_entity_poly.pdbx_strand_id
1 'polypeptide(L)'
;MQTSGTLTGLDILVVEDDDDTRFFITTVLEMDGATVIAVISAADARNVLSELQPDVLISDIGLPGEDGYTFISKFRALKPNNSGRVPAIALTAFADSEARIRALEAGFDTHISKPVAPEELVEIVANLVASCHW
;
A
#
# COMPACT_ATOMS: atom_id res chain seq x y z
N MET A 1 -12.01 17.51 -18.30
CA MET A 1 -11.63 17.25 -17.74
C MET A 1 -10.78 16.73 -17.48
N GLN A 2 -10.38 16.61 -17.14
CA GLN A 2 -9.66 16.13 -16.79
C GLN A 2 -9.33 15.53 -16.11
N THR A 3 -9.32 15.14 -16.19
CA THR A 3 -9.01 14.44 -15.26
C THR A 3 -7.78 14.07 -15.00
N SER A 4 -6.98 14.73 -14.87
CA SER A 4 -5.76 14.38 -14.45
C SER A 4 -5.82 13.82 -13.21
N GLY A 5 -5.28 12.85 -13.01
CA GLY A 5 -5.36 12.20 -11.79
C GLY A 5 -4.57 12.88 -10.73
N THR A 6 -5.13 12.83 -9.53
CA THR A 6 -4.45 13.28 -8.34
C THR A 6 -3.18 12.50 -8.10
N LEU A 7 -3.13 11.27 -8.58
CA LEU A 7 -2.00 10.37 -8.35
C LEU A 7 -1.04 10.28 -9.52
N THR A 8 -1.15 11.21 -10.47
CA THR A 8 -0.28 11.20 -11.64
C THR A 8 1.18 11.28 -11.23
N GLY A 9 1.99 10.42 -11.79
CA GLY A 9 3.42 10.39 -11.53
C GLY A 9 3.84 9.54 -10.36
N LEU A 10 2.88 8.94 -9.64
CA LEU A 10 3.21 8.07 -8.51
C LEU A 10 3.36 6.63 -8.95
N ASP A 11 4.35 5.96 -8.38
CA ASP A 11 4.55 4.52 -8.55
C ASP A 11 4.05 3.83 -7.28
N ILE A 12 3.09 2.94 -7.42
CA ILE A 12 2.45 2.28 -6.29
C ILE A 12 2.61 0.77 -6.39
N LEU A 13 3.08 0.16 -5.30
CA LEU A 13 3.15 -1.30 -5.22
C LEU A 13 1.95 -1.79 -4.42
N VAL A 14 1.18 -2.71 -5.00
CA VAL A 14 0.01 -3.30 -4.36
C VAL A 14 0.27 -4.77 -4.12
N VAL A 15 0.08 -5.22 -2.88
CA VAL A 15 0.26 -6.62 -2.50
C VAL A 15 -1.09 -7.16 -2.04
N GLU A 16 -1.72 -8.00 -2.85
CA GLU A 16 -3.05 -8.50 -2.58
C GLU A 16 -3.23 -9.83 -3.31
N ASP A 17 -3.55 -10.89 -2.56
CA ASP A 17 -3.67 -12.21 -3.16
C ASP A 17 -5.03 -12.47 -3.81
N ASP A 18 -6.07 -11.71 -3.41
CA ASP A 18 -7.39 -11.87 -4.01
C ASP A 18 -7.42 -11.18 -5.37
N ASP A 19 -7.71 -11.93 -6.43
CA ASP A 19 -7.65 -11.41 -7.79
C ASP A 19 -8.60 -10.25 -8.02
N ASP A 20 -9.83 -10.35 -7.54
CA ASP A 20 -10.83 -9.30 -7.76
C ASP A 20 -10.46 -8.02 -7.03
N THR A 21 -10.04 -8.14 -5.79
CA THR A 21 -9.64 -6.98 -5.00
C THR A 21 -8.40 -6.31 -5.61
N ARG A 22 -7.44 -7.12 -6.02
CA ARG A 22 -6.21 -6.61 -6.63
C ARG A 22 -6.53 -5.86 -7.93
N PHE A 23 -7.38 -6.43 -8.76
CA PHE A 23 -7.78 -5.79 -10.01
C PHE A 23 -8.52 -4.48 -9.75
N PHE A 24 -9.42 -4.48 -8.78
CA PHE A 24 -10.19 -3.29 -8.43
C PHE A 24 -9.27 -2.15 -7.97
N ILE A 25 -8.38 -2.45 -7.04
CA ILE A 25 -7.48 -1.43 -6.50
C ILE A 25 -6.57 -0.89 -7.60
N THR A 26 -6.00 -1.80 -8.39
CA THR A 26 -5.13 -1.39 -9.49
C THR A 26 -5.85 -0.49 -10.46
N THR A 27 -7.08 -0.87 -10.83
CA THR A 27 -7.86 -0.09 -11.78
C THR A 27 -8.15 1.32 -11.25
N VAL A 28 -8.58 1.41 -9.99
CA VAL A 28 -8.90 2.69 -9.39
C VAL A 28 -7.67 3.61 -9.39
N LEU A 29 -6.53 3.07 -9.00
CA LEU A 29 -5.31 3.88 -8.91
C LEU A 29 -4.82 4.31 -10.29
N GLU A 30 -4.88 3.41 -11.26
CA GLU A 30 -4.44 3.74 -12.61
C GLU A 30 -5.35 4.74 -13.29
N MET A 31 -6.64 4.67 -13.03
CA MET A 31 -7.57 5.65 -13.56
C MET A 31 -7.29 7.04 -13.02
N ASP A 32 -6.65 7.13 -11.88
CA ASP A 32 -6.32 8.40 -11.27
C ASP A 32 -4.87 8.83 -11.59
N GLY A 33 -4.21 8.14 -12.50
CA GLY A 33 -2.92 8.54 -13.03
C GLY A 33 -1.70 7.83 -12.48
N ALA A 34 -1.87 6.92 -11.52
CA ALA A 34 -0.73 6.22 -10.94
C ALA A 34 -0.25 5.09 -11.84
N THR A 35 1.01 4.74 -11.70
CA THR A 35 1.56 3.53 -12.29
C THR A 35 1.58 2.47 -11.19
N VAL A 36 0.98 1.31 -11.43
CA VAL A 36 0.81 0.30 -10.41
C VAL A 36 1.54 -0.98 -10.77
N ILE A 37 2.29 -1.52 -9.81
CA ILE A 37 2.82 -2.86 -9.88
C ILE A 37 2.05 -3.66 -8.83
N ALA A 38 1.33 -4.67 -9.27
CA ALA A 38 0.50 -5.47 -8.38
C ALA A 38 1.04 -6.89 -8.28
N VAL A 39 1.22 -7.37 -7.06
CA VAL A 39 1.76 -8.70 -6.81
C VAL A 39 0.86 -9.43 -5.83
N ILE A 40 1.08 -10.74 -5.68
CA ILE A 40 0.15 -11.60 -4.93
C ILE A 40 0.67 -12.05 -3.58
N SER A 41 1.94 -11.80 -3.28
CA SER A 41 2.54 -12.31 -2.05
C SER A 41 3.62 -11.38 -1.52
N ALA A 42 3.97 -11.59 -0.26
CA ALA A 42 5.07 -10.84 0.35
C ALA A 42 6.40 -11.13 -0.34
N ALA A 43 6.61 -12.38 -0.76
CA ALA A 43 7.84 -12.73 -1.46
C ALA A 43 7.98 -11.97 -2.77
N ASP A 44 6.88 -11.90 -3.53
CA ASP A 44 6.90 -11.14 -4.78
C ASP A 44 7.15 -9.66 -4.51
N ALA A 45 6.55 -9.13 -3.45
CA ALA A 45 6.75 -7.73 -3.09
C ALA A 45 8.21 -7.44 -2.76
N ARG A 46 8.87 -8.35 -2.05
CA ARG A 46 10.29 -8.17 -1.74
C ARG A 46 11.14 -8.12 -3.00
N ASN A 47 10.80 -8.95 -3.98
CA ASN A 47 11.54 -8.93 -5.24
C ASN A 47 11.43 -7.58 -5.93
N VAL A 48 10.23 -7.00 -5.95
CA VAL A 48 10.04 -5.68 -6.52
C VAL A 48 10.82 -4.63 -5.72
N LEU A 49 10.74 -4.69 -4.40
CA LEU A 49 11.36 -3.69 -3.53
C LEU A 49 12.89 -3.78 -3.54
N SER A 50 13.44 -4.90 -3.98
CA SER A 50 14.89 -5.03 -4.10
C SER A 50 15.42 -4.27 -5.32
N GLU A 51 14.56 -3.94 -6.26
CA GLU A 51 14.98 -3.29 -7.49
C GLU A 51 14.48 -1.87 -7.65
N LEU A 52 13.36 -1.53 -7.00
CA LEU A 52 12.85 -0.18 -7.12
C LEU A 52 12.15 0.25 -5.83
N GLN A 53 12.02 1.54 -5.67
CA GLN A 53 11.39 2.11 -4.50
C GLN A 53 10.09 2.79 -4.94
N PRO A 54 8.94 2.22 -4.61
CA PRO A 54 7.68 2.87 -4.97
C PRO A 54 7.43 4.09 -4.09
N ASP A 55 6.53 4.94 -4.54
CA ASP A 55 6.13 6.09 -3.75
C ASP A 55 5.19 5.71 -2.62
N VAL A 56 4.41 4.64 -2.82
CA VAL A 56 3.47 4.15 -1.81
C VAL A 56 3.38 2.63 -1.92
N LEU A 57 3.24 1.98 -0.76
CA LEU A 57 3.02 0.54 -0.67
C LEU A 57 1.64 0.31 -0.09
N ILE A 58 0.83 -0.52 -0.74
CA ILE A 58 -0.48 -0.92 -0.23
C ILE A 58 -0.45 -2.44 -0.09
N SER A 59 -0.67 -2.94 1.11
CA SER A 59 -0.58 -4.38 1.36
C SER A 59 -1.73 -4.91 2.17
N ASP A 60 -2.32 -5.99 1.70
CA ASP A 60 -3.27 -6.75 2.49
C ASP A 60 -2.54 -7.34 3.71
N ILE A 61 -3.22 -7.39 4.82
CA ILE A 61 -2.68 -7.99 6.03
C ILE A 61 -2.81 -9.50 5.98
N GLY A 62 -3.88 -10.01 5.39
CA GLY A 62 -4.17 -11.43 5.38
C GLY A 62 -3.55 -12.21 4.24
N LEU A 63 -2.29 -11.96 3.95
CA LEU A 63 -1.61 -12.66 2.85
C LEU A 63 -1.30 -14.11 3.22
N PRO A 64 -1.32 -15.02 2.24
CA PRO A 64 -0.94 -16.41 2.50
C PRO A 64 0.56 -16.50 2.76
N GLY A 65 0.92 -17.44 3.62
CA GLY A 65 2.31 -17.65 3.98
C GLY A 65 2.76 -16.62 4.98
N GLU A 66 3.32 -15.52 4.51
CA GLU A 66 3.77 -14.45 5.39
C GLU A 66 2.73 -13.34 5.38
N ASP A 67 2.15 -13.00 6.54
CA ASP A 67 1.12 -11.98 6.59
C ASP A 67 1.69 -10.58 6.42
N GLY A 68 0.79 -9.61 6.26
CA GLY A 68 1.20 -8.24 6.00
C GLY A 68 1.91 -7.57 7.16
N TYR A 69 1.57 -7.93 8.39
CA TYR A 69 2.27 -7.37 9.56
C TYR A 69 3.73 -7.79 9.55
N THR A 70 3.97 -9.06 9.32
CA THR A 70 5.33 -9.59 9.28
C THR A 70 6.11 -8.99 8.12
N PHE A 71 5.46 -8.89 6.97
CA PHE A 71 6.08 -8.34 5.78
C PHE A 71 6.54 -6.89 6.02
N ILE A 72 5.66 -6.03 6.52
CA ILE A 72 6.04 -4.62 6.69
C ILE A 72 7.09 -4.45 7.77
N SER A 73 6.98 -5.25 8.83
CA SER A 73 7.96 -5.18 9.91
C SER A 73 9.35 -5.53 9.42
N LYS A 74 9.47 -6.58 8.61
CA LYS A 74 10.76 -6.96 8.04
C LYS A 74 11.27 -5.94 7.04
N PHE A 75 10.38 -5.39 6.23
CA PHE A 75 10.78 -4.39 5.25
C PHE A 75 11.36 -3.15 5.94
N ARG A 76 10.71 -2.68 7.00
CA ARG A 76 11.20 -1.53 7.74
C ARG A 76 12.55 -1.80 8.40
N ALA A 77 12.73 -3.03 8.91
CA ALA A 77 13.98 -3.39 9.57
C ALA A 77 15.16 -3.46 8.60
N LEU A 78 14.90 -3.81 7.35
CA LEU A 78 15.96 -3.92 6.36
C LEU A 78 16.57 -2.56 6.00
N LYS A 79 15.78 -1.49 6.11
CA LYS A 79 16.23 -0.18 5.67
C LYS A 79 15.91 0.90 6.70
N PRO A 80 16.38 0.73 7.94
CA PRO A 80 15.99 1.66 9.00
C PRO A 80 16.48 3.07 8.77
N ASN A 81 17.60 3.22 8.09
CA ASN A 81 18.19 4.53 7.86
C ASN A 81 18.01 5.01 6.43
N ASN A 82 17.22 4.33 5.68
CA ASN A 82 17.05 4.70 4.30
C ASN A 82 16.21 5.96 4.22
N SER A 83 16.75 6.96 3.58
CA SER A 83 16.07 8.21 3.42
C SER A 83 14.75 8.04 2.70
N GLY A 84 14.59 7.00 1.97
CA GLY A 84 13.37 6.79 1.25
C GLY A 84 12.38 5.92 1.98
N ARG A 85 12.08 6.23 3.22
CA ARG A 85 11.04 5.46 3.90
C ARG A 85 9.76 5.50 3.12
N VAL A 86 9.33 4.33 2.64
CA VAL A 86 8.14 4.22 1.79
C VAL A 86 6.88 4.28 2.65
N PRO A 87 5.97 5.23 2.39
CA PRO A 87 4.68 5.23 3.09
C PRO A 87 3.89 3.98 2.76
N ALA A 88 3.25 3.41 3.76
CA ALA A 88 2.57 2.12 3.60
C ALA A 88 1.17 2.14 4.16
N ILE A 89 0.24 1.55 3.43
CA ILE A 89 -1.17 1.45 3.78
C ILE A 89 -1.53 -0.01 3.96
N ALA A 90 -2.16 -0.35 5.08
CA ALA A 90 -2.64 -1.70 5.34
C ALA A 90 -4.08 -1.85 4.85
N LEU A 91 -4.36 -2.94 4.16
CA LEU A 91 -5.74 -3.31 3.81
C LEU A 91 -6.20 -4.33 4.82
N THR A 92 -7.31 -4.08 5.48
CA THR A 92 -7.78 -4.95 6.53
C THR A 92 -9.26 -5.24 6.41
N ALA A 93 -9.65 -6.50 6.70
CA ALA A 93 -11.05 -6.88 6.75
C ALA A 93 -11.71 -6.45 8.06
N PHE A 94 -10.89 -6.03 9.03
CA PHE A 94 -11.40 -5.65 10.35
C PHE A 94 -11.14 -4.18 10.59
N ALA A 95 -12.20 -3.48 10.96
CA ALA A 95 -12.13 -2.04 11.16
C ALA A 95 -11.99 -1.67 12.64
N ASP A 96 -11.72 -2.63 13.51
CA ASP A 96 -11.66 -2.33 14.93
C ASP A 96 -10.35 -1.65 15.31
N SER A 97 -10.35 -1.03 16.48
CA SER A 97 -9.20 -0.26 16.92
C SER A 97 -7.98 -1.12 17.18
N GLU A 98 -8.19 -2.38 17.55
CA GLU A 98 -7.06 -3.28 17.82
C GLU A 98 -6.28 -3.60 16.54
N ALA A 99 -7.00 -3.88 15.46
CA ALA A 99 -6.35 -4.15 14.17
C ALA A 99 -5.60 -2.92 13.68
N ARG A 100 -6.18 -1.75 13.88
CA ARG A 100 -5.55 -0.50 13.47
C ARG A 100 -4.26 -0.26 14.25
N ILE A 101 -4.30 -0.45 15.57
CA ILE A 101 -3.12 -0.26 16.40
C ILE A 101 -2.02 -1.24 15.99
N ARG A 102 -2.40 -2.49 15.74
CA ARG A 102 -1.44 -3.51 15.34
C ARG A 102 -0.76 -3.16 14.02
N ALA A 103 -1.53 -2.64 13.07
CA ALA A 103 -0.98 -2.24 11.78
C ALA A 103 0.05 -1.12 11.95
N LEU A 104 -0.29 -0.12 12.76
CA LEU A 104 0.61 0.99 13.00
C LEU A 104 1.88 0.53 13.71
N GLU A 105 1.75 -0.35 14.69
CA GLU A 105 2.91 -0.86 15.43
C GLU A 105 3.82 -1.69 14.55
N ALA A 106 3.25 -2.39 13.58
CA ALA A 106 4.06 -3.21 12.67
C ALA A 106 4.86 -2.36 11.69
N GLY A 107 4.40 -1.15 11.38
CA GLY A 107 5.14 -0.28 10.48
C GLY A 107 4.31 0.36 9.38
N PHE A 108 3.01 0.13 9.34
CA PHE A 108 2.13 0.81 8.40
C PHE A 108 1.86 2.23 8.88
N ASP A 109 1.63 3.12 7.95
CA ASP A 109 1.34 4.52 8.28
C ASP A 109 -0.15 4.75 8.48
N THR A 110 -0.98 3.99 7.81
CA THR A 110 -2.43 4.07 7.96
C THR A 110 -3.05 2.78 7.46
N HIS A 111 -4.37 2.70 7.48
CA HIS A 111 -5.07 1.51 7.03
C HIS A 111 -6.34 1.90 6.28
N ILE A 112 -6.84 0.97 5.47
CA ILE A 112 -8.11 1.09 4.78
C ILE A 112 -8.87 -0.20 5.02
N SER A 113 -10.13 -0.07 5.44
CA SER A 113 -10.98 -1.25 5.67
C SER A 113 -11.58 -1.74 4.37
N LYS A 114 -11.70 -3.04 4.23
CA LYS A 114 -12.41 -3.64 3.09
C LYS A 114 -13.90 -3.67 3.42
N PRO A 115 -14.78 -3.50 2.44
CA PRO A 115 -14.49 -3.27 1.03
C PRO A 115 -14.00 -1.85 0.78
N VAL A 116 -13.09 -1.72 -0.16
CA VAL A 116 -12.41 -0.45 -0.41
C VAL A 116 -13.29 0.45 -1.26
N ALA A 117 -13.53 1.68 -0.80
CA ALA A 117 -14.24 2.67 -1.58
C ALA A 117 -13.26 3.42 -2.46
N PRO A 118 -13.56 3.60 -3.76
CA PRO A 118 -12.59 4.22 -4.68
C PRO A 118 -12.15 5.60 -4.25
N GLU A 119 -13.07 6.45 -3.84
CA GLU A 119 -12.75 7.82 -3.45
C GLU A 119 -11.89 7.85 -2.20
N GLU A 120 -12.18 6.95 -1.26
CA GLU A 120 -11.41 6.88 -0.03
C GLU A 120 -9.98 6.43 -0.32
N LEU A 121 -9.82 5.46 -1.21
CA LEU A 121 -8.49 4.96 -1.57
C LEU A 121 -7.64 6.07 -2.16
N VAL A 122 -8.17 6.79 -3.14
CA VAL A 122 -7.43 7.86 -3.79
C VAL A 122 -7.08 8.96 -2.78
N GLU A 123 -8.03 9.32 -1.94
CA GLU A 123 -7.82 10.39 -0.97
C GLU A 123 -6.74 10.03 0.05
N ILE A 124 -6.78 8.81 0.55
CA ILE A 124 -5.80 8.37 1.55
C ILE A 124 -4.40 8.32 0.94
N VAL A 125 -4.28 7.81 -0.28
CA VAL A 125 -2.98 7.77 -0.95
C VAL A 125 -2.45 9.18 -1.16
N ALA A 126 -3.29 10.08 -1.67
CA ALA A 126 -2.86 11.44 -1.94
C ALA A 126 -2.43 12.16 -0.67
N ASN A 127 -3.19 12.01 0.40
CA ASN A 127 -2.86 12.64 1.67
C ASN A 127 -1.58 12.09 2.27
N LEU A 128 -1.38 10.78 2.16
CA LEU A 128 -0.21 10.15 2.72
C LEU A 128 1.06 10.60 2.02
N VAL A 129 1.01 10.67 0.69
CA VAL A 129 2.16 11.13 -0.08
C VAL A 129 2.46 12.59 0.24
N ALA A 130 1.43 13.42 0.33
CA ALA A 130 1.62 14.83 0.63
C ALA A 130 2.27 15.04 2.00
N SER A 131 1.88 14.26 2.99
CA SER A 131 2.43 14.44 4.33
C SER A 131 3.84 13.89 4.45
N CYS A 132 4.28 13.02 3.55
CA CYS A 132 5.64 12.48 3.57
C CYS A 132 6.58 13.22 2.64
N HIS A 133 6.09 14.22 1.95
CA HIS A 133 6.85 14.90 0.93
C HIS A 133 7.44 16.17 1.48
N TRP A 134 8.53 16.07 2.08
CA TRP A 134 9.18 17.26 2.65
C TRP A 134 10.53 17.50 2.13
#